data_4335f513464cbd024bb43090673285b2
#
_entry.id   4335f513464cbd024bb43090673285b2
#
_cell.length_a   1.000
_cell.length_b   1.000
_cell.length_c   1.000
_cell.angle_alpha   90.00
_cell.angle_beta   90.00
_cell.angle_gamma   90.00
#
_symmetry.space_group_name_H-M   'P 1'
#
loop_
_entity.id
_entity.type
_entity.pdbx_description
1 polymer ?
#
loop_
_entity_poly.entity_id
_entity_poly.type
_entity_poly.pdbx_seq_one_letter_code
_entity_poly.pdbx_strand_id
1 'polypeptide(L)'
;VSGTYTEYEIGQEEITDGFGTGMCFTVTRSGENLPSVIQRFFLYEGKDYFLTDVALSDEKGVETNYLRPISTEPDTRCDILGKGDNRVLIVPFDNDKWVRYRSSDLRGGVNSFEVSAVYNADTRRGIVIGSVEHDTWKSGVRIESDEPGIISRLELYTGASGEGTRDVLPHGKVKGKTVRSPKTFFGYFEDWRDGMEEFGRACATIAPPLPWNLGTPFGWNSWAKMEFRLSYEKVLEVSDFFKENLQNNNFENNGIVYIGMDAGWAKMSDEQLADI
;
A
#
# COMPACT_ATOMS: atom_id res chain seq x y z
N VAL A 1 -4.41 5.69 -25.11
CA VAL A 1 -4.62 7.09 -25.54
C VAL A 1 -3.31 7.77 -25.94
N SER A 2 -2.13 7.09 -25.82
CA SER A 2 -0.82 7.66 -26.17
C SER A 2 -0.68 8.10 -27.63
N GLY A 3 -1.43 7.52 -28.54
CA GLY A 3 -1.38 7.87 -29.97
C GLY A 3 -2.02 9.22 -30.36
N THR A 4 -2.68 9.90 -29.44
CA THR A 4 -3.35 11.19 -29.67
C THR A 4 -2.56 12.39 -29.14
N TYR A 5 -1.50 12.16 -28.36
CA TYR A 5 -0.62 13.21 -27.87
C TYR A 5 0.56 13.37 -28.86
N THR A 6 0.69 14.54 -29.45
CA THR A 6 1.65 14.81 -30.53
C THR A 6 2.83 15.66 -30.07
N GLU A 7 2.70 16.34 -28.96
CA GLU A 7 3.73 17.22 -28.41
C GLU A 7 4.16 16.75 -27.02
N TYR A 8 5.41 16.95 -26.69
CA TYR A 8 5.92 16.72 -25.34
C TYR A 8 7.03 17.71 -24.99
N GLU A 9 7.07 18.07 -23.72
CA GLU A 9 8.08 18.92 -23.12
C GLU A 9 8.72 18.18 -21.96
N ILE A 10 10.05 18.35 -21.80
CA ILE A 10 10.80 17.77 -20.68
C ILE A 10 11.39 18.91 -19.86
N GLY A 11 11.06 18.94 -18.57
CA GLY A 11 11.62 19.84 -17.58
C GLY A 11 12.43 19.09 -16.54
N GLN A 12 13.31 19.82 -15.86
CA GLN A 12 14.02 19.32 -14.68
C GLN A 12 14.22 20.44 -13.67
N GLU A 13 14.19 20.10 -12.40
CA GLU A 13 14.42 21.02 -11.29
C GLU A 13 15.09 20.29 -10.12
N GLU A 14 15.93 21.02 -9.37
CA GLU A 14 16.43 20.52 -8.09
C GLU A 14 15.32 20.56 -7.05
N ILE A 15 15.23 19.51 -6.23
CA ILE A 15 14.25 19.40 -5.16
C ILE A 15 14.91 19.08 -3.83
N THR A 16 14.29 19.58 -2.76
CA THR A 16 14.62 19.19 -1.38
C THR A 16 13.30 19.10 -0.62
N ASP A 17 12.97 17.90 -0.14
CA ASP A 17 11.75 17.62 0.60
C ASP A 17 11.98 16.57 1.70
N GLY A 18 10.91 15.99 2.25
CA GLY A 18 10.99 14.95 3.29
C GLY A 18 11.76 13.68 2.89
N PHE A 19 11.93 13.44 1.60
CA PHE A 19 12.70 12.28 1.09
C PHE A 19 14.19 12.58 0.93
N GLY A 20 14.58 13.85 0.90
CA GLY A 20 15.97 14.30 0.75
C GLY A 20 16.15 15.35 -0.35
N THR A 21 17.39 15.50 -0.79
CA THR A 21 17.76 16.34 -1.93
C THR A 21 17.91 15.48 -3.18
N GLY A 22 17.52 16.03 -4.33
CA GLY A 22 17.58 15.31 -5.60
C GLY A 22 17.08 16.13 -6.78
N MET A 23 16.62 15.44 -7.82
CA MET A 23 16.10 16.02 -9.06
C MET A 23 14.68 15.52 -9.32
N CYS A 24 13.82 16.44 -9.75
CA CYS A 24 12.53 16.13 -10.34
C CYS A 24 12.60 16.33 -11.85
N PHE A 25 12.32 15.26 -12.60
CA PHE A 25 12.14 15.30 -14.05
C PHE A 25 10.65 15.28 -14.36
N THR A 26 10.21 16.22 -15.20
CA THR A 26 8.81 16.34 -15.61
C THR A 26 8.69 16.11 -17.10
N VAL A 27 7.80 15.23 -17.50
CA VAL A 27 7.43 15.02 -18.90
C VAL A 27 5.96 15.43 -19.08
N THR A 28 5.72 16.49 -19.83
CA THR A 28 4.38 16.94 -20.17
C THR A 28 4.07 16.53 -21.60
N ARG A 29 2.92 15.86 -21.79
CA ARG A 29 2.38 15.50 -23.11
C ARG A 29 1.13 16.31 -23.38
N SER A 30 1.06 16.91 -24.54
CA SER A 30 -0.07 17.75 -24.99
C SER A 30 -0.64 17.24 -26.32
N GLY A 31 -1.90 17.52 -26.54
CA GLY A 31 -2.61 17.22 -27.77
C GLY A 31 -3.83 18.12 -27.94
N GLU A 32 -4.26 18.31 -29.15
CA GLU A 32 -5.40 19.18 -29.48
C GLU A 32 -6.68 18.66 -28.78
N ASN A 33 -7.36 19.52 -28.04
CA ASN A 33 -8.59 19.21 -27.30
C ASN A 33 -8.46 18.03 -26.27
N LEU A 34 -7.26 17.76 -25.78
CA LEU A 34 -7.01 16.74 -24.75
C LEU A 34 -6.42 17.38 -23.49
N PRO A 35 -6.76 16.86 -22.30
CA PRO A 35 -6.05 17.22 -21.08
C PRO A 35 -4.56 16.93 -21.23
N SER A 36 -3.70 17.78 -20.70
CA SER A 36 -2.27 17.49 -20.61
C SER A 36 -2.04 16.31 -19.67
N VAL A 37 -1.12 15.43 -20.04
CA VAL A 37 -0.62 14.35 -19.18
C VAL A 37 0.75 14.78 -18.68
N ILE A 38 0.90 14.91 -17.37
CA ILE A 38 2.12 15.35 -16.71
C ILE A 38 2.63 14.18 -15.89
N GLN A 39 3.80 13.66 -16.25
CA GLN A 39 4.48 12.62 -15.47
C GLN A 39 5.74 13.20 -14.82
N ARG A 40 5.92 12.93 -13.52
CA ARG A 40 7.08 13.38 -12.75
C ARG A 40 7.84 12.18 -12.21
N PHE A 41 9.16 12.30 -12.23
CA PHE A 41 10.09 11.33 -11.66
C PHE A 41 10.96 12.05 -10.64
N PHE A 42 10.95 11.59 -9.41
CA PHE A 42 11.69 12.16 -8.29
C PHE A 42 12.83 11.21 -7.94
N LEU A 43 14.07 11.64 -8.21
CA LEU A 43 15.28 10.88 -7.94
C LEU A 43 16.03 11.56 -6.80
N TYR A 44 16.25 10.85 -5.71
CA TYR A 44 16.91 11.38 -4.52
C TYR A 44 18.32 10.80 -4.39
N GLU A 45 19.26 11.61 -3.89
CA GLU A 45 20.64 11.21 -3.66
C GLU A 45 20.72 10.05 -2.66
N GLY A 46 21.53 9.01 -2.99
CA GLY A 46 21.76 7.86 -2.13
C GLY A 46 20.54 6.94 -1.93
N LYS A 47 19.54 6.99 -2.82
CA LYS A 47 18.39 6.09 -2.80
C LYS A 47 18.43 5.12 -3.96
N ASP A 48 18.17 3.84 -3.68
CA ASP A 48 18.05 2.76 -4.67
C ASP A 48 16.63 2.65 -5.25
N TYR A 49 15.85 3.73 -5.14
CA TYR A 49 14.51 3.85 -5.68
C TYR A 49 14.25 5.26 -6.21
N PHE A 50 13.25 5.38 -7.03
CA PHE A 50 12.66 6.66 -7.39
C PHE A 50 11.17 6.71 -7.03
N LEU A 51 10.64 7.92 -6.91
CA LEU A 51 9.20 8.13 -6.83
C LEU A 51 8.70 8.67 -8.17
N THR A 52 7.44 8.36 -8.51
CA THR A 52 6.80 8.91 -9.71
C THR A 52 5.32 9.14 -9.46
N ASP A 53 4.75 10.10 -10.15
CA ASP A 53 3.31 10.31 -10.25
C ASP A 53 2.91 10.71 -11.66
N VAL A 54 1.61 10.62 -11.94
CA VAL A 54 1.02 11.12 -13.19
C VAL A 54 -0.19 11.98 -12.88
N ALA A 55 -0.33 13.10 -13.60
CA ALA A 55 -1.48 13.98 -13.50
C ALA A 55 -2.13 14.22 -14.88
N LEU A 56 -3.45 14.41 -14.84
CA LEU A 56 -4.22 14.99 -15.93
C LEU A 56 -4.52 16.45 -15.58
N SER A 57 -4.32 17.39 -16.51
CA SER A 57 -4.57 18.80 -16.27
C SER A 57 -5.26 19.47 -17.47
N ASP A 58 -6.33 20.22 -17.20
CA ASP A 58 -7.07 21.03 -18.19
C ASP A 58 -7.76 22.19 -17.47
N GLU A 59 -7.69 23.40 -18.03
CA GLU A 59 -8.36 24.59 -17.49
C GLU A 59 -9.89 24.44 -17.41
N LYS A 60 -10.47 23.63 -18.29
CA LYS A 60 -11.92 23.31 -18.28
C LYS A 60 -12.28 22.26 -17.23
N GLY A 61 -11.28 21.68 -16.57
CA GLY A 61 -11.42 20.60 -15.61
C GLY A 61 -11.33 19.21 -16.24
N VAL A 62 -10.86 18.27 -15.44
CA VAL A 62 -10.75 16.85 -15.77
C VAL A 62 -11.47 16.01 -14.72
N GLU A 63 -11.92 14.84 -15.12
CA GLU A 63 -12.43 13.83 -14.20
C GLU A 63 -11.95 12.44 -14.60
N THR A 64 -11.50 11.65 -13.63
CA THR A 64 -11.10 10.27 -13.85
C THR A 64 -11.33 9.42 -12.61
N ASN A 65 -11.56 8.15 -12.82
CA ASN A 65 -11.58 7.13 -11.76
C ASN A 65 -10.39 6.18 -11.85
N TYR A 66 -9.42 6.45 -12.74
CA TYR A 66 -8.31 5.54 -12.98
C TYR A 66 -7.09 6.28 -13.53
N LEU A 67 -5.92 6.05 -12.94
CA LEU A 67 -4.62 6.51 -13.44
C LEU A 67 -3.59 5.37 -13.33
N ARG A 68 -2.56 5.38 -14.19
CA ARG A 68 -1.45 4.42 -14.18
C ARG A 68 -0.12 5.16 -14.20
N PRO A 69 0.45 5.45 -13.02
CA PRO A 69 1.76 6.11 -12.95
C PRO A 69 2.92 5.23 -13.44
N ILE A 70 2.79 3.91 -13.34
CA ILE A 70 3.79 2.96 -13.86
C ILE A 70 3.07 1.91 -14.70
N SER A 71 3.56 1.68 -15.91
CA SER A 71 3.05 0.63 -16.81
C SER A 71 4.14 0.24 -17.80
N THR A 72 4.38 -1.06 -17.94
CA THR A 72 5.19 -1.58 -19.03
C THR A 72 4.47 -1.46 -20.37
N GLU A 73 5.23 -1.35 -21.44
CA GLU A 73 4.69 -1.40 -22.81
C GLU A 73 4.14 -2.80 -23.12
N PRO A 74 3.22 -2.91 -24.09
CA PRO A 74 2.82 -4.20 -24.65
C PRO A 74 4.06 -4.97 -25.14
N ASP A 75 3.99 -6.29 -25.07
CA ASP A 75 5.07 -7.19 -25.49
C ASP A 75 6.38 -7.05 -24.68
N THR A 76 6.33 -6.44 -23.52
CA THR A 76 7.45 -6.40 -22.57
C THR A 76 7.89 -7.83 -22.21
N ARG A 77 9.19 -8.04 -22.26
CA ARG A 77 9.84 -9.26 -21.78
C ARG A 77 11.02 -8.85 -20.89
N CYS A 78 10.83 -8.94 -19.60
CA CYS A 78 11.82 -8.50 -18.62
C CYS A 78 12.31 -9.68 -17.78
N ASP A 79 13.61 -10.00 -17.91
CA ASP A 79 14.35 -11.05 -17.20
C ASP A 79 15.34 -10.45 -16.18
N ILE A 80 14.91 -9.41 -15.47
CA ILE A 80 15.80 -8.69 -14.54
C ILE A 80 16.21 -9.53 -13.31
N LEU A 81 15.42 -10.56 -12.98
CA LEU A 81 15.67 -11.42 -11.83
C LEU A 81 16.61 -12.59 -12.15
N GLY A 82 16.80 -12.88 -13.43
CA GLY A 82 17.59 -14.03 -13.89
C GLY A 82 16.94 -15.38 -13.56
N LYS A 83 17.74 -16.45 -13.69
CA LYS A 83 17.30 -17.82 -13.39
C LYS A 83 17.20 -18.06 -11.90
N GLY A 84 16.25 -18.93 -11.49
CA GLY A 84 16.08 -19.35 -10.11
C GLY A 84 14.60 -19.40 -9.69
N ASP A 85 14.36 -19.44 -8.40
CA ASP A 85 13.01 -19.42 -7.81
C ASP A 85 12.48 -17.97 -7.81
N ASN A 86 11.90 -17.56 -8.95
CA ASN A 86 11.31 -16.25 -9.14
C ASN A 86 9.88 -16.20 -8.59
N ARG A 87 9.62 -15.28 -7.69
CA ARG A 87 8.39 -15.18 -6.91
C ARG A 87 7.80 -13.78 -6.92
N VAL A 88 6.53 -13.70 -6.54
CA VAL A 88 5.82 -12.44 -6.33
C VAL A 88 5.18 -12.44 -4.95
N LEU A 89 5.36 -11.33 -4.22
CA LEU A 89 4.63 -11.06 -2.98
C LEU A 89 3.25 -10.50 -3.33
N ILE A 90 2.21 -11.13 -2.82
CA ILE A 90 0.83 -10.69 -3.00
C ILE A 90 0.29 -10.20 -1.66
N VAL A 91 -0.04 -8.92 -1.63
CA VAL A 91 -0.69 -8.24 -0.50
C VAL A 91 -2.19 -8.20 -0.82
N PRO A 92 -3.06 -8.79 0.01
CA PRO A 92 -4.50 -8.69 -0.17
C PRO A 92 -4.98 -7.29 0.17
N PHE A 93 -6.11 -6.86 -0.42
CA PHE A 93 -6.71 -5.56 -0.08
C PHE A 93 -7.11 -5.50 1.40
N ASP A 94 -7.73 -6.56 1.88
CA ASP A 94 -8.00 -6.77 3.31
C ASP A 94 -7.92 -8.28 3.64
N ASN A 95 -7.88 -8.61 4.92
CA ASN A 95 -7.83 -10.01 5.39
C ASN A 95 -9.18 -10.55 5.88
N ASP A 96 -10.25 -9.85 5.65
CA ASP A 96 -11.59 -10.11 6.17
C ASP A 96 -12.14 -11.49 5.74
N LYS A 97 -11.80 -11.97 4.56
CA LYS A 97 -12.14 -13.33 4.10
C LYS A 97 -11.02 -14.36 4.38
N TRP A 98 -10.21 -14.13 5.39
CA TRP A 98 -9.06 -15.00 5.69
C TRP A 98 -8.02 -15.04 4.56
N VAL A 99 -8.03 -14.05 3.69
CA VAL A 99 -6.98 -13.86 2.68
C VAL A 99 -5.70 -13.47 3.38
N ARG A 100 -4.59 -14.09 3.00
CA ARG A 100 -3.28 -13.88 3.63
C ARG A 100 -2.31 -13.26 2.66
N TYR A 101 -1.36 -12.52 3.21
CA TYR A 101 -0.12 -12.24 2.49
C TYR A 101 0.48 -13.55 2.02
N ARG A 102 0.87 -13.61 0.78
CA ARG A 102 1.46 -14.82 0.22
C ARG A 102 2.56 -14.52 -0.78
N SER A 103 3.50 -15.43 -0.87
CA SER A 103 4.47 -15.53 -1.94
C SER A 103 4.00 -16.61 -2.92
N SER A 104 4.00 -16.30 -4.20
CA SER A 104 3.65 -17.25 -5.27
C SER A 104 4.77 -17.29 -6.29
N ASP A 105 4.85 -18.37 -7.05
CA ASP A 105 5.71 -18.42 -8.22
C ASP A 105 5.34 -17.28 -9.18
N LEU A 106 6.35 -16.69 -9.81
CA LEU A 106 6.14 -15.71 -10.86
C LEU A 106 5.64 -16.40 -12.13
N ARG A 107 4.34 -16.59 -12.21
CA ARG A 107 3.64 -17.26 -13.31
C ARG A 107 2.20 -16.79 -13.40
N GLY A 108 1.73 -16.53 -14.64
CA GLY A 108 0.36 -16.03 -14.87
C GLY A 108 0.16 -14.62 -14.35
N GLY A 109 -1.09 -14.24 -14.11
CA GLY A 109 -1.47 -12.92 -13.66
C GLY A 109 -1.78 -12.88 -12.17
N VAL A 110 -1.29 -11.87 -11.46
CA VAL A 110 -1.63 -11.59 -10.06
C VAL A 110 -1.94 -10.10 -9.86
N ASN A 111 -2.79 -9.83 -8.87
CA ASN A 111 -3.04 -8.51 -8.33
C ASN A 111 -2.58 -8.46 -6.87
N SER A 112 -1.82 -7.43 -6.54
CA SER A 112 -1.45 -7.05 -5.19
C SER A 112 -2.00 -5.66 -4.90
N PHE A 113 -2.26 -5.31 -3.65
CA PHE A 113 -2.79 -4.01 -3.28
C PHE A 113 -1.78 -3.22 -2.49
N GLU A 114 -1.70 -1.93 -2.76
CA GLU A 114 -0.79 -0.93 -2.20
C GLU A 114 0.69 -1.18 -2.52
N VAL A 115 1.19 -2.39 -2.36
CA VAL A 115 2.59 -2.75 -2.59
C VAL A 115 2.74 -4.18 -3.08
N SER A 116 3.81 -4.45 -3.81
CA SER A 116 4.27 -5.78 -4.18
C SER A 116 5.80 -5.83 -4.26
N ALA A 117 6.34 -7.04 -4.16
CA ALA A 117 7.71 -7.32 -4.54
C ALA A 117 7.75 -8.46 -5.57
N VAL A 118 8.56 -8.31 -6.61
CA VAL A 118 8.87 -9.37 -7.57
C VAL A 118 10.34 -9.70 -7.40
N TYR A 119 10.66 -10.90 -6.97
CA TYR A 119 11.98 -11.22 -6.48
C TYR A 119 12.42 -12.66 -6.81
N ASN A 120 13.72 -12.86 -6.78
CA ASN A 120 14.33 -14.19 -6.84
C ASN A 120 14.63 -14.66 -5.42
N ALA A 121 14.05 -15.80 -5.01
CA ALA A 121 14.19 -16.31 -3.63
C ALA A 121 15.61 -16.85 -3.35
N ASP A 122 16.34 -17.30 -4.38
CA ASP A 122 17.70 -17.83 -4.23
C ASP A 122 18.72 -16.70 -4.01
N THR A 123 18.61 -15.61 -4.79
CA THR A 123 19.54 -14.47 -4.73
C THR A 123 19.06 -13.34 -3.84
N ARG A 124 17.76 -13.28 -3.52
CA ARG A 124 17.03 -12.21 -2.83
C ARG A 124 16.88 -10.90 -3.60
N ARG A 125 17.49 -10.78 -4.78
CA ARG A 125 17.32 -9.59 -5.62
C ARG A 125 15.88 -9.43 -6.04
N GLY A 126 15.41 -8.18 -6.10
CA GLY A 126 14.03 -7.95 -6.50
C GLY A 126 13.65 -6.50 -6.69
N ILE A 127 12.51 -6.34 -7.34
CA ILE A 127 11.82 -5.06 -7.50
C ILE A 127 10.82 -4.92 -6.37
N VAL A 128 10.77 -3.73 -5.76
CA VAL A 128 9.67 -3.31 -4.89
C VAL A 128 8.94 -2.16 -5.56
N ILE A 129 7.61 -2.26 -5.62
CA ILE A 129 6.73 -1.29 -6.26
C ILE A 129 5.50 -1.08 -5.39
N GLY A 130 5.13 0.18 -5.13
CA GLY A 130 3.97 0.48 -4.27
C GLY A 130 3.58 1.96 -4.26
N SER A 131 2.41 2.24 -3.69
CA SER A 131 1.94 3.60 -3.45
C SER A 131 2.41 4.08 -2.09
N VAL A 132 2.94 5.32 -1.99
CA VAL A 132 3.36 5.92 -0.71
C VAL A 132 2.36 6.95 -0.18
N GLU A 133 1.36 7.31 -0.97
CA GLU A 133 0.25 8.19 -0.58
C GLU A 133 -1.08 7.39 -0.65
N HIS A 134 -1.95 7.51 0.38
CA HIS A 134 -3.15 6.68 0.54
C HIS A 134 -4.40 7.49 0.89
N ASP A 135 -4.37 8.81 0.68
CA ASP A 135 -5.42 9.75 1.08
C ASP A 135 -6.61 9.80 0.12
N THR A 136 -6.37 9.56 -1.17
CA THR A 136 -7.38 9.74 -2.22
C THR A 136 -7.69 8.45 -2.96
N TRP A 137 -6.69 7.63 -3.22
CA TRP A 137 -6.79 6.50 -4.14
C TRP A 137 -6.56 5.16 -3.44
N LYS A 138 -7.29 4.15 -3.85
CA LYS A 138 -6.91 2.75 -3.67
C LYS A 138 -5.98 2.36 -4.80
N SER A 139 -4.80 1.86 -4.48
CA SER A 139 -3.79 1.48 -5.46
C SER A 139 -3.66 -0.04 -5.56
N GLY A 140 -3.33 -0.51 -6.75
CA GLY A 140 -3.05 -1.91 -7.01
C GLY A 140 -1.83 -2.09 -7.91
N VAL A 141 -1.18 -3.23 -7.76
CA VAL A 141 -0.06 -3.66 -8.59
C VAL A 141 -0.48 -4.90 -9.35
N ARG A 142 -0.46 -4.82 -10.67
CA ARG A 142 -0.72 -5.95 -11.56
C ARG A 142 0.58 -6.46 -12.13
N ILE A 143 0.80 -7.76 -12.02
CA ILE A 143 1.99 -8.43 -12.52
C ILE A 143 1.53 -9.61 -13.35
N GLU A 144 2.04 -9.72 -14.58
CA GLU A 144 1.77 -10.84 -15.47
C GLU A 144 3.10 -11.47 -15.91
N SER A 145 3.05 -12.77 -16.10
CA SER A 145 4.20 -13.58 -16.52
C SER A 145 3.71 -14.68 -17.46
N ASP A 146 3.96 -14.52 -18.74
CA ASP A 146 3.57 -15.48 -19.77
C ASP A 146 4.54 -16.65 -19.83
N GLU A 147 5.78 -16.44 -19.40
CA GLU A 147 6.80 -17.47 -19.23
C GLU A 147 7.28 -17.47 -17.79
N PRO A 148 7.42 -18.62 -17.13
CA PRO A 148 7.85 -18.69 -15.73
C PRO A 148 9.11 -17.87 -15.45
N GLY A 149 9.02 -16.95 -14.49
CA GLY A 149 10.13 -16.10 -14.10
C GLY A 149 10.37 -14.85 -14.96
N ILE A 150 9.61 -14.66 -16.04
CA ILE A 150 9.73 -13.51 -16.95
C ILE A 150 8.56 -12.57 -16.72
N ILE A 151 8.82 -11.30 -16.45
CA ILE A 151 7.76 -10.29 -16.32
C ILE A 151 7.31 -9.88 -17.73
N SER A 152 6.06 -10.15 -18.10
CA SER A 152 5.43 -9.67 -19.33
C SER A 152 4.63 -8.40 -19.11
N ARG A 153 4.17 -8.14 -17.87
CA ARG A 153 3.52 -6.91 -17.47
C ARG A 153 3.83 -6.56 -16.02
N LEU A 154 4.15 -5.31 -15.79
CA LEU A 154 4.23 -4.70 -14.47
C LEU A 154 3.52 -3.36 -14.53
N GLU A 155 2.49 -3.20 -13.71
CA GLU A 155 1.65 -2.01 -13.70
C GLU A 155 1.32 -1.65 -12.26
N LEU A 156 1.54 -0.39 -11.88
CA LEU A 156 0.91 0.21 -10.72
C LEU A 156 -0.21 1.12 -11.22
N TYR A 157 -1.39 0.91 -10.69
CA TYR A 157 -2.59 1.67 -11.04
C TYR A 157 -3.32 2.17 -9.80
N THR A 158 -4.12 3.20 -9.97
CA THR A 158 -4.94 3.81 -8.92
C THR A 158 -6.40 3.79 -9.33
N GLY A 159 -7.31 3.81 -8.38
CA GLY A 159 -8.73 3.60 -8.61
C GLY A 159 -9.10 2.12 -8.59
N ALA A 160 -8.37 1.31 -7.82
CA ALA A 160 -8.68 -0.11 -7.63
C ALA A 160 -10.08 -0.27 -7.02
N SER A 161 -10.91 -1.07 -7.67
CA SER A 161 -12.27 -1.37 -7.22
C SER A 161 -12.72 -2.74 -7.74
N GLY A 162 -13.82 -3.26 -7.21
CA GLY A 162 -14.42 -4.51 -7.65
C GLY A 162 -14.07 -5.70 -6.77
N GLU A 163 -13.98 -6.88 -7.35
CA GLU A 163 -13.91 -8.17 -6.60
C GLU A 163 -12.76 -8.23 -5.59
N GLY A 164 -11.60 -7.74 -5.96
CA GLY A 164 -10.42 -7.78 -5.08
C GLY A 164 -10.51 -6.85 -3.86
N THR A 165 -11.36 -5.82 -3.93
CA THR A 165 -11.53 -4.79 -2.89
C THR A 165 -12.86 -4.90 -2.17
N ARG A 166 -13.71 -5.87 -2.54
CA ARG A 166 -15.09 -6.04 -2.04
C ARG A 166 -16.01 -4.84 -2.29
N ASP A 167 -15.64 -3.94 -3.16
CA ASP A 167 -16.49 -2.84 -3.53
C ASP A 167 -17.66 -3.35 -4.38
N VAL A 168 -18.85 -3.10 -3.92
CA VAL A 168 -20.09 -3.48 -4.63
C VAL A 168 -20.60 -2.38 -5.53
N LEU A 169 -20.10 -1.16 -5.36
CA LEU A 169 -20.46 0.02 -6.14
C LEU A 169 -19.20 0.70 -6.69
N PRO A 170 -19.29 1.34 -7.88
CA PRO A 170 -18.20 2.17 -8.40
C PRO A 170 -17.90 3.33 -7.45
N HIS A 171 -16.62 3.65 -7.25
CA HIS A 171 -16.17 4.75 -6.37
C HIS A 171 -16.41 6.16 -6.93
N GLY A 172 -16.97 6.30 -8.12
CA GLY A 172 -17.10 7.58 -8.77
C GLY A 172 -15.77 8.05 -9.35
N LYS A 173 -15.62 9.37 -9.49
CA LYS A 173 -14.48 10.00 -10.16
C LYS A 173 -13.92 11.14 -9.30
N VAL A 174 -12.60 11.29 -9.31
CA VAL A 174 -11.93 12.49 -8.80
C VAL A 174 -11.99 13.57 -9.87
N LYS A 175 -12.31 14.80 -9.48
CA LYS A 175 -12.54 15.94 -10.36
C LYS A 175 -11.72 17.16 -9.91
N GLY A 176 -11.22 17.92 -10.88
CA GLY A 176 -10.49 19.17 -10.62
C GLY A 176 -9.88 19.71 -11.90
N LYS A 177 -9.23 20.89 -11.85
CA LYS A 177 -8.40 21.36 -12.97
C LYS A 177 -7.19 20.44 -13.18
N THR A 178 -6.70 19.86 -12.11
CA THR A 178 -5.65 18.83 -12.12
C THR A 178 -6.09 17.68 -11.22
N VAL A 179 -6.01 16.47 -11.74
CA VAL A 179 -6.21 15.22 -11.00
C VAL A 179 -4.92 14.41 -11.08
N ARG A 180 -4.34 14.09 -9.93
CA ARG A 180 -3.04 13.43 -9.79
C ARG A 180 -3.19 12.03 -9.18
N SER A 181 -2.38 11.10 -9.62
CA SER A 181 -2.16 9.82 -8.91
C SER A 181 -1.44 10.06 -7.59
N PRO A 182 -1.42 9.12 -6.65
CA PRO A 182 -0.48 9.16 -5.54
C PRO A 182 0.96 9.12 -6.06
N LYS A 183 1.91 9.56 -5.25
CA LYS A 183 3.32 9.23 -5.45
C LYS A 183 3.50 7.74 -5.30
N THR A 184 4.23 7.14 -6.22
CA THR A 184 4.49 5.72 -6.28
C THR A 184 5.98 5.45 -6.22
N PHE A 185 6.33 4.43 -5.49
CA PHE A 185 7.69 3.96 -5.24
C PHE A 185 8.04 2.86 -6.23
N PHE A 186 9.24 2.93 -6.80
CA PHE A 186 9.82 1.86 -7.60
C PHE A 186 11.31 1.76 -7.33
N GLY A 187 11.77 0.60 -6.89
CA GLY A 187 13.18 0.35 -6.64
C GLY A 187 13.59 -1.07 -6.96
N TYR A 188 14.87 -1.26 -7.28
CA TYR A 188 15.49 -2.58 -7.45
C TYR A 188 16.57 -2.75 -6.38
N PHE A 189 16.54 -3.86 -5.66
CA PHE A 189 17.34 -4.09 -4.47
C PHE A 189 18.11 -5.42 -4.54
N GLU A 190 19.29 -5.44 -3.97
CA GLU A 190 20.07 -6.68 -3.78
C GLU A 190 19.38 -7.64 -2.79
N ASP A 191 18.61 -7.10 -1.83
CA ASP A 191 17.67 -7.83 -0.99
C ASP A 191 16.30 -7.11 -1.02
N TRP A 192 15.28 -7.76 -1.58
CA TRP A 192 13.93 -7.20 -1.69
C TRP A 192 13.30 -6.85 -0.34
N ARG A 193 13.76 -7.48 0.77
CA ARG A 193 13.26 -7.19 2.11
C ARG A 193 13.74 -5.83 2.61
N ASP A 194 15.00 -5.47 2.30
CA ASP A 194 15.52 -4.12 2.54
C ASP A 194 14.72 -3.11 1.72
N GLY A 195 14.35 -3.47 0.49
CA GLY A 195 13.46 -2.67 -0.36
C GLY A 195 12.08 -2.46 0.26
N MET A 196 11.49 -3.48 0.90
CA MET A 196 10.23 -3.34 1.63
C MET A 196 10.37 -2.45 2.87
N GLU A 197 11.50 -2.49 3.56
CA GLU A 197 11.79 -1.56 4.66
C GLU A 197 11.95 -0.12 4.16
N GLU A 198 12.65 0.08 3.03
CA GLU A 198 12.76 1.41 2.42
C GLU A 198 11.40 1.94 1.96
N PHE A 199 10.54 1.08 1.40
CA PHE A 199 9.16 1.43 1.11
C PHE A 199 8.39 1.87 2.37
N GLY A 200 8.54 1.13 3.47
CA GLY A 200 7.95 1.50 4.76
C GLY A 200 8.46 2.86 5.27
N ARG A 201 9.77 3.15 5.13
CA ARG A 201 10.35 4.46 5.48
C ARG A 201 9.81 5.57 4.58
N ALA A 202 9.65 5.31 3.30
CA ALA A 202 9.04 6.25 2.36
C ALA A 202 7.58 6.57 2.73
N CYS A 203 6.78 5.56 3.10
CA CYS A 203 5.42 5.79 3.62
C CYS A 203 5.45 6.62 4.91
N ALA A 204 6.38 6.34 5.84
CA ALA A 204 6.51 7.08 7.10
C ALA A 204 6.94 8.55 6.89
N THR A 205 7.58 8.88 5.77
CA THR A 205 7.88 10.27 5.39
C THR A 205 6.60 11.07 5.10
N ILE A 206 5.60 10.43 4.48
CA ILE A 206 4.31 11.05 4.16
C ILE A 206 3.37 11.00 5.36
N ALA A 207 3.28 9.85 6.01
CA ALA A 207 2.39 9.59 7.14
C ALA A 207 3.20 8.98 8.31
N PRO A 208 3.84 9.83 9.12
CA PRO A 208 4.66 9.36 10.22
C PRO A 208 3.83 8.58 11.24
N PRO A 209 4.39 7.52 11.85
CA PRO A 209 3.69 6.74 12.85
C PRO A 209 3.32 7.62 14.06
N LEU A 210 2.15 7.36 14.61
CA LEU A 210 1.71 8.04 15.84
C LEU A 210 2.64 7.67 17.00
N PRO A 211 2.96 8.63 17.90
CA PRO A 211 3.75 8.34 19.08
C PRO A 211 3.06 7.27 19.95
N TRP A 212 3.80 6.26 20.34
CA TRP A 212 3.33 5.23 21.25
C TRP A 212 4.38 4.95 22.34
N ASN A 213 4.07 5.36 23.57
CA ASN A 213 5.00 5.32 24.70
C ASN A 213 4.66 4.22 25.73
N LEU A 214 3.61 3.45 25.51
CA LEU A 214 3.11 2.47 26.48
C LEU A 214 3.70 1.06 26.29
N GLY A 215 4.68 0.91 25.38
CA GLY A 215 5.25 -0.39 25.04
C GLY A 215 4.33 -1.23 24.15
N THR A 216 4.70 -2.47 23.90
CA THR A 216 3.88 -3.39 23.11
C THR A 216 2.58 -3.70 23.84
N PRO A 217 1.38 -3.51 23.24
CA PRO A 217 0.12 -3.93 23.83
C PRO A 217 0.16 -5.44 24.15
N PHE A 218 -0.17 -5.77 25.39
CA PHE A 218 -0.12 -7.13 25.90
C PHE A 218 -1.37 -7.40 26.74
N GLY A 219 -2.04 -8.52 26.50
CA GLY A 219 -3.25 -8.83 27.25
C GLY A 219 -4.11 -9.90 26.61
N TRP A 220 -5.41 -9.73 26.69
CA TRP A 220 -6.39 -10.69 26.25
C TRP A 220 -7.35 -10.06 25.21
N ASN A 221 -7.82 -10.87 24.27
CA ASN A 221 -8.85 -10.49 23.31
C ASN A 221 -10.03 -11.45 23.41
N SER A 222 -11.24 -10.92 23.40
CA SER A 222 -12.47 -11.68 23.63
C SER A 222 -12.86 -12.63 22.50
N TRP A 223 -12.42 -12.40 21.27
CA TRP A 223 -12.96 -13.09 20.10
C TRP A 223 -12.84 -14.61 20.15
N ALA A 224 -11.64 -15.11 20.41
CA ALA A 224 -11.37 -16.55 20.35
C ALA A 224 -12.22 -17.40 21.32
N LYS A 225 -12.71 -16.80 22.42
CA LYS A 225 -13.50 -17.49 23.43
C LYS A 225 -14.98 -17.11 23.43
N MET A 226 -15.28 -15.85 23.19
CA MET A 226 -16.62 -15.31 23.41
C MET A 226 -17.37 -14.95 22.12
N GLU A 227 -16.64 -14.58 21.06
CA GLU A 227 -17.24 -14.13 19.81
C GLU A 227 -18.33 -13.05 20.07
N PHE A 228 -19.51 -13.20 19.47
CA PHE A 228 -20.67 -12.32 19.71
C PHE A 228 -21.38 -12.52 21.05
N ARG A 229 -20.90 -13.41 21.93
CA ARG A 229 -21.45 -13.68 23.26
C ARG A 229 -20.82 -12.80 24.35
N LEU A 230 -19.95 -11.86 23.96
CA LEU A 230 -19.37 -10.89 24.88
C LEU A 230 -20.51 -10.06 25.51
N SER A 231 -20.43 -9.86 26.83
CA SER A 231 -21.30 -8.94 27.58
C SER A 231 -20.46 -8.11 28.56
N TYR A 232 -21.04 -7.04 29.05
CA TYR A 232 -20.42 -6.17 30.05
C TYR A 232 -19.94 -6.96 31.30
N GLU A 233 -20.80 -7.82 31.86
CA GLU A 233 -20.46 -8.64 33.03
C GLU A 233 -19.25 -9.59 32.72
N LYS A 234 -19.18 -10.09 31.51
CA LYS A 234 -18.06 -10.96 31.10
C LYS A 234 -16.76 -10.19 30.98
N VAL A 235 -16.80 -8.94 30.53
CA VAL A 235 -15.60 -8.09 30.48
C VAL A 235 -15.10 -7.81 31.90
N LEU A 236 -15.98 -7.44 32.83
CA LEU A 236 -15.62 -7.23 34.22
C LEU A 236 -15.04 -8.50 34.85
N GLU A 237 -15.70 -9.65 34.71
CA GLU A 237 -15.21 -10.95 35.21
C GLU A 237 -13.78 -11.26 34.74
N VAL A 238 -13.51 -11.03 33.46
CA VAL A 238 -12.16 -11.24 32.88
C VAL A 238 -11.19 -10.21 33.43
N SER A 239 -11.55 -8.96 33.52
CA SER A 239 -10.69 -7.89 34.03
C SER A 239 -10.28 -8.15 35.49
N ASP A 240 -11.24 -8.52 36.36
CA ASP A 240 -10.99 -8.88 37.73
C ASP A 240 -10.07 -10.11 37.84
N PHE A 241 -10.33 -11.13 37.02
CA PHE A 241 -9.48 -12.32 37.01
C PHE A 241 -8.02 -11.98 36.61
N PHE A 242 -7.83 -11.15 35.60
CA PHE A 242 -6.49 -10.72 35.19
C PHE A 242 -5.80 -9.93 36.28
N LYS A 243 -6.48 -8.98 36.91
CA LYS A 243 -5.96 -8.15 38.00
C LYS A 243 -5.55 -9.00 39.21
N GLU A 244 -6.40 -9.89 39.64
CA GLU A 244 -6.20 -10.68 40.87
C GLU A 244 -5.21 -11.83 40.69
N ASN A 245 -5.20 -12.47 39.52
CA ASN A 245 -4.51 -13.75 39.35
C ASN A 245 -3.31 -13.71 38.39
N LEU A 246 -3.29 -12.81 37.43
CA LEU A 246 -2.29 -12.81 36.37
C LEU A 246 -1.34 -11.61 36.44
N GLN A 247 -1.84 -10.41 36.56
CA GLN A 247 -1.04 -9.18 36.57
C GLN A 247 -0.01 -9.20 37.72
N ASN A 248 -0.41 -9.62 38.89
CA ASN A 248 0.49 -9.78 40.06
C ASN A 248 1.55 -10.89 39.88
N ASN A 249 1.44 -11.71 38.85
CA ASN A 249 2.38 -12.78 38.49
C ASN A 249 3.15 -12.47 37.20
N ASN A 250 3.42 -11.20 36.95
CA ASN A 250 4.16 -10.70 35.77
C ASN A 250 3.49 -10.93 34.43
N PHE A 251 2.19 -11.17 34.39
CA PHE A 251 1.42 -11.19 33.13
C PHE A 251 0.96 -9.78 32.79
N GLU A 252 1.94 -8.94 32.43
CA GLU A 252 1.73 -7.51 32.17
C GLU A 252 2.89 -6.94 31.34
N ASN A 253 2.75 -5.74 30.80
CA ASN A 253 3.83 -4.99 30.18
C ASN A 253 3.83 -3.55 30.73
N ASN A 254 4.90 -3.19 31.44
CA ASN A 254 5.04 -1.89 32.12
C ASN A 254 3.87 -1.56 33.08
N GLY A 255 3.36 -2.53 33.81
CA GLY A 255 2.21 -2.38 34.70
C GLY A 255 0.86 -2.34 34.00
N ILE A 256 0.81 -2.56 32.69
CA ILE A 256 -0.41 -2.45 31.87
C ILE A 256 -0.78 -3.80 31.27
N VAL A 257 -2.07 -4.13 31.38
CA VAL A 257 -2.72 -5.25 30.68
C VAL A 257 -3.90 -4.70 29.89
N TYR A 258 -4.01 -5.11 28.64
CA TYR A 258 -5.12 -4.73 27.79
C TYR A 258 -6.18 -5.82 27.76
N ILE A 259 -7.43 -5.46 28.04
CA ILE A 259 -8.58 -6.35 27.84
C ILE A 259 -9.29 -5.90 26.57
N GLY A 260 -8.96 -6.59 25.47
CA GLY A 260 -9.48 -6.26 24.14
C GLY A 260 -10.90 -6.79 23.93
N MET A 261 -11.85 -5.88 23.74
CA MET A 261 -13.21 -6.21 23.35
C MET A 261 -13.34 -6.29 21.83
N ASP A 262 -13.67 -7.46 21.31
CA ASP A 262 -13.98 -7.67 19.90
C ASP A 262 -15.48 -7.51 19.63
N ALA A 263 -15.98 -7.90 18.49
CA ALA A 263 -17.31 -7.63 17.91
C ALA A 263 -18.54 -7.58 18.84
N GLY A 264 -18.49 -8.13 20.04
CA GLY A 264 -19.60 -8.10 21.02
C GLY A 264 -19.83 -6.73 21.69
N TRP A 265 -18.85 -5.84 21.70
CA TRP A 265 -18.90 -4.55 22.40
C TRP A 265 -20.04 -3.64 21.93
N ALA A 266 -20.40 -3.68 20.64
CA ALA A 266 -21.47 -2.86 20.07
C ALA A 266 -22.88 -3.12 20.65
N LYS A 267 -23.02 -4.12 21.51
CA LYS A 267 -24.28 -4.43 22.22
C LYS A 267 -24.33 -3.78 23.61
N MET A 268 -23.25 -3.17 24.06
CA MET A 268 -23.14 -2.51 25.36
C MET A 268 -23.69 -1.08 25.26
N SER A 269 -24.24 -0.57 26.34
CA SER A 269 -24.66 0.83 26.41
C SER A 269 -23.46 1.75 26.59
N ASP A 270 -23.63 3.05 26.27
CA ASP A 270 -22.61 4.06 26.50
C ASP A 270 -22.15 4.14 27.95
N GLU A 271 -23.07 3.94 28.89
CA GLU A 271 -22.76 3.90 30.33
C GLU A 271 -21.88 2.69 30.66
N GLN A 272 -22.18 1.51 30.13
CA GLN A 272 -21.39 0.32 30.32
C GLN A 272 -19.98 0.45 29.69
N LEU A 273 -19.88 1.08 28.52
CA LEU A 273 -18.61 1.33 27.87
C LEU A 273 -17.75 2.36 28.60
N ALA A 274 -18.38 3.33 29.27
CA ALA A 274 -17.68 4.33 30.07
C ALA A 274 -17.18 3.79 31.43
N ASP A 275 -17.72 2.69 31.91
CA ASP A 275 -17.34 2.03 33.16
C ASP A 275 -16.23 1.02 33.03
N ILE A 276 -15.95 0.54 31.81
CA ILE A 276 -14.86 -0.41 31.48
C ILE A 276 -13.54 0.33 31.25
#